data_1d7443757fe0fc423b8eef1dab748d5c
#
_entry.id   1d7443757fe0fc423b8eef1dab748d5c
#
_cell.length_a   1.000
_cell.length_b   1.000
_cell.length_c   1.000
_cell.angle_alpha   90.00
_cell.angle_beta   90.00
_cell.angle_gamma   90.00
#
_symmetry.space_group_name_H-M   'P 1'
#
loop_
_entity.id
_entity.type
_entity.pdbx_description
1 polymer ?
#
loop_
_entity_poly.entity_id
_entity_poly.type
_entity_poly.pdbx_seq_one_letter_code
_entity_poly.pdbx_strand_id
1 'polypeptide(L)'
;MPETSFAIPSFARRALLALFVGGLIATTPAMAAPSGAEAFVQANVQKGLTILNNRGASADQKRAQFQGFVLGLTDMKRIANFTLGQYRHGASPADQDAFAAAFQGYTIAVYQSYFSKYAGQTLKVTGSQEHGPGDTIVTTQMIDPNDHSGQTPLEVDFRVLSDNGRYVVIDFSVAGIWLALEERDQFSSFLGQNGGSIPTLITHLKDLAKTYH
;
A
#
# COMPACT_ATOMS: atom_id res chain seq x y z
N MET A 1 -73.07 9.08 -23.10
CA MET A 1 -72.80 9.54 -24.48
C MET A 1 -71.33 9.44 -24.76
N PRO A 2 -70.96 8.91 -25.90
CA PRO A 2 -70.92 7.49 -26.19
C PRO A 2 -69.48 6.93 -26.20
N GLU A 3 -69.45 5.63 -25.91
CA GLU A 3 -68.26 4.78 -26.19
C GLU A 3 -67.97 4.73 -27.69
N THR A 4 -66.67 4.77 -28.05
CA THR A 4 -66.20 4.32 -29.34
C THR A 4 -65.17 3.22 -29.17
N SER A 5 -65.72 2.01 -29.24
CA SER A 5 -65.04 0.75 -29.47
C SER A 5 -64.30 0.81 -30.78
N PHE A 6 -62.97 0.56 -30.81
CA PHE A 6 -62.21 0.32 -32.04
C PHE A 6 -61.81 -1.16 -32.09
N ALA A 7 -62.46 -1.88 -32.99
CA ALA A 7 -62.25 -3.29 -33.24
C ALA A 7 -60.91 -3.50 -33.96
N ILE A 8 -60.13 -4.49 -33.50
CA ILE A 8 -58.96 -5.00 -34.18
C ILE A 8 -59.36 -6.09 -35.14
N PRO A 9 -59.02 -6.00 -36.46
CA PRO A 9 -59.31 -7.08 -37.40
C PRO A 9 -58.31 -8.23 -37.25
N SER A 10 -58.86 -9.41 -37.15
CA SER A 10 -58.17 -10.69 -37.17
C SER A 10 -57.65 -11.03 -38.54
N PHE A 11 -56.36 -11.06 -38.77
CA PHE A 11 -55.74 -11.72 -39.94
C PHE A 11 -54.57 -12.62 -39.55
N ALA A 12 -54.84 -13.89 -39.84
CA ALA A 12 -53.91 -14.93 -40.26
C ALA A 12 -52.80 -15.42 -39.30
N ARG A 13 -53.17 -16.51 -38.63
CA ARG A 13 -52.29 -17.63 -38.32
C ARG A 13 -51.53 -18.07 -39.57
N ARG A 14 -50.20 -18.05 -39.51
CA ARG A 14 -49.34 -19.07 -40.15
C ARG A 14 -47.98 -19.09 -39.47
N ALA A 15 -47.72 -20.27 -38.97
CA ALA A 15 -46.50 -20.79 -38.37
C ALA A 15 -45.20 -20.33 -38.98
N LEU A 16 -44.23 -19.96 -38.11
CA LEU A 16 -42.82 -20.29 -38.29
C LEU A 16 -42.23 -20.57 -36.91
N LEU A 17 -42.10 -21.86 -36.63
CA LEU A 17 -41.24 -22.35 -35.55
C LEU A 17 -39.79 -22.03 -35.97
N ALA A 18 -39.22 -20.93 -35.45
CA ALA A 18 -37.78 -20.73 -35.41
C ALA A 18 -37.30 -21.17 -34.03
N LEU A 19 -36.66 -22.33 -34.00
CA LEU A 19 -35.93 -22.83 -32.85
C LEU A 19 -34.77 -21.84 -32.56
N PHE A 20 -34.98 -20.89 -31.67
CA PHE A 20 -33.88 -20.14 -31.06
C PHE A 20 -33.31 -21.01 -29.95
N VAL A 21 -32.31 -21.83 -30.30
CA VAL A 21 -31.37 -22.36 -29.32
C VAL A 21 -30.53 -21.17 -28.84
N GLY A 22 -31.09 -20.45 -27.87
CA GLY A 22 -30.35 -19.43 -27.13
C GLY A 22 -29.32 -20.13 -26.26
N GLY A 23 -28.10 -20.28 -26.81
CA GLY A 23 -26.96 -20.66 -25.96
C GLY A 23 -26.80 -19.60 -24.89
N LEU A 24 -27.11 -19.93 -23.63
CA LEU A 24 -26.63 -19.18 -22.48
C LEU A 24 -25.11 -19.27 -22.53
N ILE A 25 -24.46 -18.25 -23.10
CA ILE A 25 -23.04 -18.02 -22.90
C ILE A 25 -22.94 -17.59 -21.44
N ALA A 26 -22.68 -18.55 -20.55
CA ALA A 26 -22.26 -18.25 -19.19
C ALA A 26 -20.93 -17.50 -19.30
N THR A 27 -20.98 -16.16 -19.29
CA THR A 27 -19.80 -15.33 -19.11
C THR A 27 -19.31 -15.56 -17.70
N THR A 28 -18.40 -16.53 -17.55
CA THR A 28 -17.59 -16.60 -16.33
C THR A 28 -16.88 -15.26 -16.21
N PRO A 29 -16.96 -14.55 -15.06
CA PRO A 29 -16.17 -13.36 -14.89
C PRO A 29 -14.69 -13.78 -15.03
N ALA A 30 -14.05 -13.34 -16.12
CA ALA A 30 -12.61 -13.49 -16.26
C ALA A 30 -12.01 -12.67 -15.12
N MET A 31 -11.43 -13.35 -14.13
CA MET A 31 -10.60 -12.66 -13.14
C MET A 31 -9.45 -12.04 -13.92
N ALA A 32 -9.41 -10.70 -13.94
CA ALA A 32 -8.32 -9.98 -14.57
C ALA A 32 -7.00 -10.48 -13.96
N ALA A 33 -6.01 -10.71 -14.81
CA ALA A 33 -4.68 -11.05 -14.30
C ALA A 33 -4.20 -9.94 -13.37
N PRO A 34 -3.52 -10.29 -12.25
CA PRO A 34 -3.00 -9.28 -11.33
C PRO A 34 -2.17 -8.23 -12.06
N SER A 35 -2.35 -6.95 -11.69
CA SER A 35 -1.50 -5.89 -12.24
C SER A 35 -0.04 -6.13 -11.88
N GLY A 36 0.91 -5.55 -12.63
CA GLY A 36 2.34 -5.67 -12.29
C GLY A 36 2.65 -5.16 -10.88
N ALA A 37 1.93 -4.13 -10.41
CA ALA A 37 2.04 -3.61 -9.05
C ALA A 37 1.50 -4.61 -8.01
N GLU A 38 0.37 -5.28 -8.27
CA GLU A 38 -0.15 -6.32 -7.38
C GLU A 38 0.82 -7.50 -7.27
N ALA A 39 1.33 -7.99 -8.39
CA ALA A 39 2.32 -9.07 -8.41
C ALA A 39 3.59 -8.68 -7.64
N PHE A 40 4.04 -7.43 -7.78
CA PHE A 40 5.17 -6.88 -7.04
C PHE A 40 4.91 -6.86 -5.53
N VAL A 41 3.76 -6.36 -5.08
CA VAL A 41 3.40 -6.34 -3.65
C VAL A 41 3.28 -7.76 -3.12
N GLN A 42 2.56 -8.65 -3.82
CA GLN A 42 2.40 -10.05 -3.42
C GLN A 42 3.74 -10.76 -3.23
N ALA A 43 4.68 -10.61 -4.19
CA ALA A 43 6.00 -11.21 -4.12
C ALA A 43 6.83 -10.66 -2.94
N ASN A 44 6.71 -9.36 -2.65
CA ASN A 44 7.43 -8.74 -1.54
C ASN A 44 6.82 -9.06 -0.18
N VAL A 45 5.51 -9.20 -0.06
CA VAL A 45 4.86 -9.76 1.15
C VAL A 45 5.46 -11.13 1.47
N GLN A 46 5.56 -12.02 0.48
CA GLN A 46 6.13 -13.36 0.69
C GLN A 46 7.61 -13.33 1.12
N LYS A 47 8.41 -12.41 0.54
CA LYS A 47 9.81 -12.21 0.97
C LYS A 47 9.89 -11.74 2.43
N GLY A 48 9.08 -10.75 2.81
CA GLY A 48 9.01 -10.25 4.19
C GLY A 48 8.64 -11.36 5.17
N LEU A 49 7.60 -12.14 4.86
CA LEU A 49 7.18 -13.29 5.67
C LEU A 49 8.29 -14.36 5.79
N THR A 50 9.02 -14.62 4.71
CA THR A 50 10.16 -15.56 4.74
C THR A 50 11.23 -15.12 5.74
N ILE A 51 11.54 -13.81 5.79
CA ILE A 51 12.50 -13.25 6.75
C ILE A 51 11.98 -13.42 8.18
N LEU A 52 10.72 -13.02 8.45
CA LEU A 52 10.12 -13.07 9.77
C LEU A 52 10.00 -14.49 10.31
N ASN A 53 9.63 -15.45 9.45
CA ASN A 53 9.46 -16.87 9.80
C ASN A 53 10.74 -17.68 9.82
N ASN A 54 11.91 -17.12 9.48
CA ASN A 54 13.17 -17.86 9.48
C ASN A 54 13.59 -18.21 10.92
N ARG A 55 13.27 -19.44 11.35
CA ARG A 55 13.60 -19.93 12.70
C ARG A 55 15.09 -20.18 12.90
N GLY A 56 15.86 -20.35 11.82
CA GLY A 56 17.31 -20.57 11.87
C GLY A 56 18.14 -19.30 12.02
N ALA A 57 17.54 -18.12 11.81
CA ALA A 57 18.23 -16.85 11.92
C ALA A 57 18.12 -16.27 13.34
N SER A 58 19.23 -15.70 13.84
CA SER A 58 19.22 -14.91 15.07
C SER A 58 18.37 -13.64 14.93
N ALA A 59 18.02 -12.99 16.02
CA ALA A 59 17.28 -11.74 16.00
C ALA A 59 18.04 -10.65 15.21
N ASP A 60 19.37 -10.56 15.37
CA ASP A 60 20.21 -9.60 14.66
C ASP A 60 20.26 -9.90 13.15
N GLN A 61 20.36 -11.18 12.78
CA GLN A 61 20.30 -11.58 11.38
C GLN A 61 18.95 -11.24 10.75
N LYS A 62 17.83 -11.46 11.43
CA LYS A 62 16.50 -11.05 10.95
C LYS A 62 16.41 -9.54 10.79
N ARG A 63 16.91 -8.76 11.76
CA ARG A 63 16.95 -7.30 11.67
C ARG A 63 17.74 -6.83 10.45
N ALA A 64 18.94 -7.37 10.23
CA ALA A 64 19.77 -7.02 9.09
C ALA A 64 19.12 -7.41 7.74
N GLN A 65 18.55 -8.61 7.64
CA GLN A 65 17.83 -9.07 6.44
C GLN A 65 16.61 -8.19 6.14
N PHE A 66 15.84 -7.84 7.17
CA PHE A 66 14.68 -6.99 7.00
C PHE A 66 15.06 -5.57 6.60
N GLN A 67 16.10 -4.99 7.20
CA GLN A 67 16.62 -3.70 6.78
C GLN A 67 17.00 -3.71 5.30
N GLY A 68 17.78 -4.70 4.85
CA GLY A 68 18.13 -4.85 3.45
C GLY A 68 16.92 -5.02 2.54
N PHE A 69 15.92 -5.76 2.99
CA PHE A 69 14.65 -5.93 2.30
C PHE A 69 13.90 -4.61 2.12
N VAL A 70 13.69 -3.84 3.19
CA VAL A 70 12.99 -2.55 3.13
C VAL A 70 13.72 -1.56 2.22
N LEU A 71 15.05 -1.46 2.35
CA LEU A 71 15.86 -0.57 1.51
C LEU A 71 15.85 -0.97 0.03
N GLY A 72 15.70 -2.26 -0.28
CA GLY A 72 15.53 -2.74 -1.65
C GLY A 72 14.12 -2.53 -2.22
N LEU A 73 13.13 -2.41 -1.35
CA LEU A 73 11.72 -2.25 -1.70
C LEU A 73 11.32 -0.79 -1.93
N THR A 74 11.98 0.15 -1.24
CA THR A 74 11.59 1.57 -1.14
C THR A 74 12.64 2.50 -1.75
N ASP A 75 12.20 3.68 -2.17
CA ASP A 75 13.07 4.84 -2.40
C ASP A 75 13.09 5.71 -1.13
N MET A 76 13.91 5.30 -0.15
CA MET A 76 13.96 5.94 1.16
C MET A 76 14.34 7.42 1.09
N LYS A 77 15.24 7.80 0.18
CA LYS A 77 15.62 9.21 -0.01
C LYS A 77 14.45 10.05 -0.55
N ARG A 78 13.67 9.49 -1.47
CA ARG A 78 12.48 10.16 -2.00
C ARG A 78 11.43 10.35 -0.91
N ILE A 79 11.18 9.33 -0.10
CA ILE A 79 10.24 9.40 1.02
C ILE A 79 10.71 10.45 2.03
N ALA A 80 11.95 10.41 2.45
CA ALA A 80 12.53 11.41 3.37
C ALA A 80 12.38 12.84 2.82
N ASN A 81 12.72 13.07 1.56
CA ASN A 81 12.54 14.38 0.94
C ASN A 81 11.08 14.85 0.91
N PHE A 82 10.13 13.94 0.76
CA PHE A 82 8.70 14.24 0.84
C PHE A 82 8.30 14.65 2.26
N THR A 83 8.81 13.96 3.28
CA THR A 83 8.46 14.25 4.69
C THR A 83 9.04 15.57 5.22
N LEU A 84 10.07 16.13 4.59
CA LEU A 84 10.53 17.49 4.89
C LEU A 84 9.53 18.59 4.48
N GLY A 85 8.57 18.28 3.60
CA GLY A 85 7.57 19.22 3.14
C GLY A 85 8.16 20.50 2.57
N GLN A 86 7.64 21.67 3.00
CA GLN A 86 8.11 22.97 2.56
C GLN A 86 9.56 23.27 2.97
N TYR A 87 10.03 22.70 4.06
CA TYR A 87 11.38 22.95 4.58
C TYR A 87 12.49 22.38 3.69
N ARG A 88 12.14 21.45 2.80
CA ARG A 88 13.09 20.92 1.81
C ARG A 88 13.68 22.01 0.92
N HIS A 89 12.91 23.01 0.54
CA HIS A 89 13.36 24.06 -0.38
C HIS A 89 14.45 24.98 0.21
N GLY A 90 14.48 25.13 1.54
CA GLY A 90 15.50 25.89 2.26
C GLY A 90 16.69 25.05 2.74
N ALA A 91 16.61 23.74 2.60
CA ALA A 91 17.64 22.81 3.08
C ALA A 91 18.83 22.73 2.12
N SER A 92 20.05 22.76 2.66
CA SER A 92 21.24 22.46 1.86
C SER A 92 21.23 20.99 1.40
N PRO A 93 21.90 20.63 0.29
CA PRO A 93 22.06 19.24 -0.10
C PRO A 93 22.63 18.36 1.02
N ALA A 94 23.58 18.88 1.80
CA ALA A 94 24.18 18.18 2.93
C ALA A 94 23.15 17.90 4.04
N ASP A 95 22.27 18.88 4.35
CA ASP A 95 21.18 18.68 5.34
C ASP A 95 20.13 17.69 4.85
N GLN A 96 19.79 17.72 3.55
CA GLN A 96 18.88 16.74 2.96
C GLN A 96 19.42 15.32 3.03
N ASP A 97 20.71 15.12 2.74
CA ASP A 97 21.36 13.81 2.83
C ASP A 97 21.50 13.34 4.29
N ALA A 98 21.86 14.23 5.21
CA ALA A 98 21.94 13.92 6.63
C ALA A 98 20.55 13.58 7.23
N PHE A 99 19.51 14.32 6.80
CA PHE A 99 18.14 14.04 7.19
C PHE A 99 17.68 12.68 6.64
N ALA A 100 17.92 12.39 5.35
CA ALA A 100 17.54 11.12 4.75
C ALA A 100 18.17 9.93 5.49
N ALA A 101 19.44 10.05 5.91
CA ALA A 101 20.12 9.02 6.70
C ALA A 101 19.48 8.85 8.11
N ALA A 102 19.15 9.96 8.79
CA ALA A 102 18.50 9.91 10.09
C ALA A 102 17.07 9.35 9.99
N PHE A 103 16.30 9.77 9.00
CA PHE A 103 14.96 9.25 8.70
C PHE A 103 14.99 7.75 8.42
N GLN A 104 15.94 7.27 7.59
CA GLN A 104 16.12 5.85 7.34
C GLN A 104 16.36 5.07 8.63
N GLY A 105 17.28 5.54 9.49
CA GLY A 105 17.58 4.89 10.77
C GLY A 105 16.35 4.82 11.67
N TYR A 106 15.61 5.92 11.81
CA TYR A 106 14.39 6.01 12.57
C TYR A 106 13.32 5.03 12.03
N THR A 107 13.03 5.08 10.74
CA THR A 107 12.03 4.23 10.08
C THR A 107 12.32 2.74 10.28
N ILE A 108 13.59 2.34 10.09
CA ILE A 108 14.00 0.95 10.30
C ILE A 108 13.82 0.53 11.77
N ALA A 109 14.21 1.37 12.73
CA ALA A 109 14.03 1.08 14.15
C ALA A 109 12.54 0.91 14.52
N VAL A 110 11.67 1.81 14.04
CA VAL A 110 10.21 1.71 14.22
C VAL A 110 9.70 0.36 13.69
N TYR A 111 10.02 -0.02 12.46
CA TYR A 111 9.50 -1.26 11.89
C TYR A 111 10.04 -2.50 12.61
N GLN A 112 11.31 -2.49 13.01
CA GLN A 112 11.91 -3.59 13.75
C GLN A 112 11.28 -3.78 15.13
N SER A 113 10.79 -2.72 15.76
CA SER A 113 10.10 -2.81 17.05
C SER A 113 8.81 -3.66 17.01
N TYR A 114 8.23 -3.82 15.83
CA TYR A 114 7.05 -4.67 15.64
C TYR A 114 7.38 -6.16 15.48
N PHE A 115 8.64 -6.56 15.35
CA PHE A 115 9.01 -7.97 15.18
C PHE A 115 8.61 -8.84 16.38
N SER A 116 8.72 -8.30 17.57
CA SER A 116 8.31 -9.01 18.80
C SER A 116 6.80 -9.24 18.89
N LYS A 117 6.01 -8.46 18.12
CA LYS A 117 4.55 -8.55 18.06
C LYS A 117 4.07 -9.44 16.91
N TYR A 118 4.96 -9.86 16.02
CA TYR A 118 4.60 -10.70 14.90
C TYR A 118 4.24 -12.13 15.39
N ALA A 119 3.03 -12.56 15.10
CA ALA A 119 2.47 -13.83 15.54
C ALA A 119 1.89 -14.66 14.36
N GLY A 120 2.43 -14.46 13.17
CA GLY A 120 2.02 -15.20 11.97
C GLY A 120 1.06 -14.43 11.06
N GLN A 121 0.85 -13.14 11.30
CA GLN A 121 0.04 -12.31 10.41
C GLN A 121 0.60 -12.31 8.99
N THR A 122 -0.29 -12.20 7.99
CA THR A 122 0.07 -12.04 6.58
C THR A 122 -0.78 -10.95 5.93
N LEU A 123 -0.41 -10.54 4.72
CA LEU A 123 -1.16 -9.62 3.91
C LEU A 123 -1.66 -10.32 2.65
N LYS A 124 -2.94 -10.22 2.37
CA LYS A 124 -3.58 -10.71 1.16
C LYS A 124 -3.90 -9.54 0.24
N VAL A 125 -3.36 -9.51 -0.97
CA VAL A 125 -3.73 -8.54 -1.99
C VAL A 125 -5.20 -8.75 -2.37
N THR A 126 -5.98 -7.67 -2.34
CA THR A 126 -7.42 -7.69 -2.66
C THR A 126 -7.75 -6.92 -3.93
N GLY A 127 -6.84 -6.09 -4.41
CA GLY A 127 -6.98 -5.35 -5.65
C GLY A 127 -6.00 -4.19 -5.77
N SER A 128 -6.13 -3.42 -6.85
CA SER A 128 -5.35 -2.20 -7.04
C SER A 128 -6.14 -1.14 -7.80
N GLN A 129 -5.75 0.11 -7.60
CA GLN A 129 -6.27 1.26 -8.32
C GLN A 129 -5.13 2.11 -8.87
N GLU A 130 -5.18 2.46 -10.13
CA GLU A 130 -4.27 3.42 -10.74
C GLU A 130 -4.60 4.82 -10.20
N HIS A 131 -3.61 5.47 -9.60
CA HIS A 131 -3.72 6.84 -9.06
C HIS A 131 -3.19 7.88 -10.05
N GLY A 132 -2.38 7.44 -11.02
CA GLY A 132 -1.81 8.23 -12.10
C GLY A 132 -0.88 7.36 -12.95
N PRO A 133 -0.34 7.87 -14.08
CA PRO A 133 0.56 7.10 -14.92
C PRO A 133 1.75 6.53 -14.13
N GLY A 134 1.81 5.20 -14.01
CA GLY A 134 2.85 4.51 -13.26
C GLY A 134 2.75 4.64 -11.73
N ASP A 135 1.66 5.17 -11.19
CA ASP A 135 1.39 5.32 -9.75
C ASP A 135 0.15 4.50 -9.40
N THR A 136 0.32 3.44 -8.63
CA THR A 136 -0.73 2.47 -8.31
C THR A 136 -0.84 2.30 -6.80
N ILE A 137 -2.05 2.35 -6.29
CA ILE A 137 -2.37 1.94 -4.92
C ILE A 137 -2.79 0.47 -4.97
N VAL A 138 -2.07 -0.38 -4.24
CA VAL A 138 -2.39 -1.80 -4.09
C VAL A 138 -2.96 -2.01 -2.71
N THR A 139 -4.21 -2.45 -2.64
CA THR A 139 -4.92 -2.72 -1.40
C THR A 139 -4.66 -4.14 -0.94
N THR A 140 -4.36 -4.28 0.35
CA THR A 140 -4.22 -5.57 1.02
C THR A 140 -5.05 -5.62 2.30
N GLN A 141 -5.38 -6.82 2.74
CA GLN A 141 -6.00 -7.08 4.03
C GLN A 141 -5.04 -7.90 4.90
N MET A 142 -4.89 -7.46 6.15
CA MET A 142 -4.14 -8.23 7.15
C MET A 142 -4.96 -9.43 7.60
N ILE A 143 -4.39 -10.61 7.44
CA ILE A 143 -4.96 -11.86 7.95
C ILE A 143 -4.18 -12.24 9.20
N ASP A 144 -4.83 -12.20 10.35
CA ASP A 144 -4.28 -12.70 11.61
C ASP A 144 -4.85 -14.09 11.90
N PRO A 145 -4.03 -15.14 11.95
CA PRO A 145 -4.51 -16.49 12.23
C PRO A 145 -5.09 -16.66 13.64
N ASN A 146 -4.81 -15.70 14.55
CA ASN A 146 -5.28 -15.72 15.93
C ASN A 146 -6.49 -14.79 16.17
N ASP A 147 -6.92 -14.04 15.15
CA ASP A 147 -8.11 -13.19 15.26
C ASP A 147 -9.40 -14.02 15.00
N HIS A 148 -10.19 -14.15 16.05
CA HIS A 148 -11.51 -14.80 16.02
C HIS A 148 -12.64 -13.80 16.34
N SER A 149 -12.37 -12.50 16.26
CA SER A 149 -13.32 -11.44 16.62
C SER A 149 -14.48 -11.32 15.63
N GLY A 150 -14.29 -11.77 14.38
CA GLY A 150 -15.25 -11.58 13.29
C GLY A 150 -15.29 -10.11 12.77
N GLN A 151 -14.36 -9.28 13.18
CA GLN A 151 -14.24 -7.90 12.70
C GLN A 151 -13.68 -7.86 11.27
N THR A 152 -13.91 -6.74 10.57
CA THR A 152 -13.30 -6.51 9.26
C THR A 152 -11.79 -6.50 9.41
N PRO A 153 -11.05 -7.28 8.58
CA PRO A 153 -9.59 -7.28 8.60
C PRO A 153 -9.01 -5.89 8.39
N LEU A 154 -7.90 -5.60 9.07
CA LEU A 154 -7.20 -4.35 8.93
C LEU A 154 -6.71 -4.18 7.48
N GLU A 155 -7.06 -3.06 6.86
CA GLU A 155 -6.61 -2.70 5.52
C GLU A 155 -5.24 -2.05 5.58
N VAL A 156 -4.36 -2.50 4.68
CA VAL A 156 -3.02 -1.93 4.47
C VAL A 156 -2.85 -1.70 2.97
N ASP A 157 -2.68 -0.45 2.57
CA ASP A 157 -2.44 -0.10 1.18
C ASP A 157 -0.97 0.22 0.94
N PHE A 158 -0.50 -0.10 -0.25
CA PHE A 158 0.84 0.22 -0.72
C PHE A 158 0.76 1.15 -1.92
N ARG A 159 1.37 2.32 -1.85
CA ARG A 159 1.55 3.19 -3.00
C ARG A 159 2.83 2.80 -3.73
N VAL A 160 2.67 2.32 -4.93
CA VAL A 160 3.72 1.73 -5.75
C VAL A 160 3.93 2.58 -6.99
N LEU A 161 5.16 3.06 -7.20
CA LEU A 161 5.56 3.70 -8.45
C LEU A 161 6.23 2.68 -9.36
N SER A 162 5.91 2.78 -10.66
CA SER A 162 6.60 2.11 -11.75
C SER A 162 7.41 3.14 -12.52
N ASP A 163 8.74 2.96 -12.56
CA ASP A 163 9.64 3.76 -13.36
C ASP A 163 10.53 2.81 -14.17
N ASN A 164 10.44 2.90 -15.51
CA ASN A 164 11.21 2.08 -16.44
C ASN A 164 11.13 0.55 -16.15
N GLY A 165 9.95 0.08 -15.74
CA GLY A 165 9.71 -1.33 -15.40
C GLY A 165 10.21 -1.75 -14.02
N ARG A 166 10.75 -0.84 -13.23
CA ARG A 166 11.10 -1.06 -11.83
C ARG A 166 9.99 -0.54 -10.92
N TYR A 167 9.50 -1.39 -10.03
CA TYR A 167 8.53 -1.00 -9.01
C TYR A 167 9.24 -0.64 -7.70
N VAL A 168 8.76 0.43 -7.04
CA VAL A 168 9.20 0.84 -5.70
C VAL A 168 8.00 1.26 -4.87
N VAL A 169 7.99 0.92 -3.58
CA VAL A 169 7.02 1.45 -2.62
C VAL A 169 7.48 2.84 -2.19
N ILE A 170 6.58 3.81 -2.26
CA ILE A 170 6.85 5.20 -1.84
C ILE A 170 6.03 5.64 -0.62
N ASP A 171 4.99 4.90 -0.28
CA ASP A 171 4.20 5.10 0.92
C ASP A 171 3.37 3.84 1.21
N PHE A 172 2.87 3.71 2.42
CA PHE A 172 1.83 2.77 2.74
C PHE A 172 0.86 3.36 3.77
N SER A 173 -0.37 2.90 3.73
CA SER A 173 -1.40 3.28 4.70
C SER A 173 -1.73 2.12 5.62
N VAL A 174 -2.15 2.46 6.82
CA VAL A 174 -2.75 1.51 7.78
C VAL A 174 -4.09 2.10 8.22
N ALA A 175 -5.17 1.39 7.98
CA ALA A 175 -6.53 1.87 8.26
C ALA A 175 -6.80 3.27 7.65
N GLY A 176 -6.32 3.53 6.44
CA GLY A 176 -6.50 4.78 5.71
C GLY A 176 -5.54 5.92 6.12
N ILE A 177 -4.63 5.71 7.07
CA ILE A 177 -3.63 6.71 7.47
C ILE A 177 -2.35 6.47 6.66
N TRP A 178 -2.02 7.38 5.75
CA TRP A 178 -0.80 7.36 4.93
C TRP A 178 0.39 7.82 5.75
N LEU A 179 1.38 6.93 5.95
CA LEU A 179 2.43 7.15 6.94
C LEU A 179 3.43 8.24 6.54
N ALA A 180 3.83 8.33 5.26
CA ALA A 180 4.72 9.41 4.84
C ALA A 180 4.03 10.79 4.92
N LEU A 181 2.71 10.85 4.73
CA LEU A 181 1.92 12.07 4.89
C LEU A 181 1.85 12.47 6.36
N GLU A 182 1.55 11.53 7.25
CA GLU A 182 1.52 11.74 8.70
C GLU A 182 2.88 12.22 9.23
N GLU A 183 3.97 11.56 8.82
CA GLU A 183 5.34 11.96 9.17
C GLU A 183 5.66 13.38 8.68
N ARG A 184 5.25 13.73 7.46
CA ARG A 184 5.42 15.09 6.93
C ARG A 184 4.74 16.14 7.81
N ASP A 185 3.54 15.86 8.26
CA ASP A 185 2.77 16.80 9.06
C ASP A 185 3.38 16.93 10.47
N GLN A 186 3.83 15.82 11.07
CA GLN A 186 4.55 15.82 12.34
C GLN A 186 5.88 16.56 12.25
N PHE A 187 6.68 16.32 11.21
CA PHE A 187 7.97 16.99 11.04
C PHE A 187 7.81 18.46 10.70
N SER A 188 6.78 18.83 9.92
CA SER A 188 6.45 20.23 9.65
C SER A 188 6.07 20.98 10.93
N SER A 189 5.28 20.35 11.80
CA SER A 189 4.94 20.89 13.10
C SER A 189 6.17 21.06 14.00
N PHE A 190 7.02 20.03 14.08
CA PHE A 190 8.25 20.06 14.85
C PHE A 190 9.19 21.19 14.36
N LEU A 191 9.42 21.27 13.05
CA LEU A 191 10.28 22.30 12.44
C LEU A 191 9.72 23.69 12.69
N GLY A 192 8.39 23.88 12.58
CA GLY A 192 7.72 25.16 12.89
C GLY A 192 7.98 25.62 14.33
N GLN A 193 8.00 24.70 15.29
CA GLN A 193 8.27 24.98 16.71
C GLN A 193 9.77 25.19 17.01
N ASN A 194 10.65 24.74 16.13
CA ASN A 194 12.11 24.77 16.31
C ASN A 194 12.84 25.67 15.28
N GLY A 195 12.16 26.75 14.83
CA GLY A 195 12.78 27.74 13.93
C GLY A 195 13.17 27.21 12.55
N GLY A 196 12.56 26.09 12.09
CA GLY A 196 12.88 25.46 10.82
C GLY A 196 14.21 24.69 10.80
N SER A 197 14.79 24.39 11.96
CA SER A 197 16.11 23.77 12.09
C SER A 197 16.09 22.29 11.73
N ILE A 198 16.53 21.94 10.53
CA ILE A 198 16.72 20.54 10.08
C ILE A 198 17.74 19.78 10.94
N PRO A 199 18.89 20.35 11.34
CA PRO A 199 19.78 19.68 12.30
C PRO A 199 19.13 19.29 13.61
N THR A 200 18.19 20.12 14.11
CA THR A 200 17.42 19.80 15.35
C THR A 200 16.49 18.60 15.10
N LEU A 201 15.79 18.55 13.96
CA LEU A 201 14.97 17.40 13.57
C LEU A 201 15.80 16.13 13.41
N ILE A 202 17.00 16.22 12.78
CA ILE A 202 17.92 15.08 12.65
C ILE A 202 18.29 14.50 14.02
N THR A 203 18.61 15.38 14.96
CA THR A 203 18.93 14.95 16.34
C THR A 203 17.73 14.27 16.99
N HIS A 204 16.55 14.88 16.86
CA HIS A 204 15.30 14.32 17.38
C HIS A 204 15.01 12.91 16.82
N LEU A 205 15.13 12.70 15.50
CA LEU A 205 14.94 11.38 14.90
C LEU A 205 15.94 10.34 15.38
N LYS A 206 17.22 10.73 15.55
CA LYS A 206 18.25 9.84 16.10
C LYS A 206 17.94 9.43 17.53
N ASP A 207 17.37 10.34 18.33
CA ASP A 207 17.00 10.04 19.72
C ASP A 207 15.73 9.18 19.77
N LEU A 208 14.73 9.46 18.94
CA LEU A 208 13.56 8.60 18.80
C LEU A 208 13.95 7.17 18.36
N ALA A 209 14.85 7.02 17.40
CA ALA A 209 15.30 5.71 16.97
C ALA A 209 15.85 4.85 18.11
N LYS A 210 16.51 5.45 19.12
CA LYS A 210 17.03 4.74 20.29
C LYS A 210 15.93 4.20 21.20
N THR A 211 14.71 4.76 21.15
CA THR A 211 13.59 4.32 22.01
C THR A 211 12.91 3.05 21.50
N TYR A 212 13.21 2.63 20.27
CA TYR A 212 12.61 1.45 19.61
C TYR A 212 13.52 0.19 19.64
N HIS A 213 14.53 0.17 20.52
CA HIS A 213 15.44 -0.97 20.69
C HIS A 213 15.02 -1.92 21.81
#